data_6084276b30829f2a734844e65bd9903e
#
_entry.id   6084276b30829f2a734844e65bd9903e
#
_cell.length_a   1.000
_cell.length_b   1.000
_cell.length_c   1.000
_cell.angle_alpha   90.00
_cell.angle_beta   90.00
_cell.angle_gamma   90.00
#
_symmetry.space_group_name_H-M   'P 1'
#
loop_
_entity.id
_entity.type
_entity.pdbx_description
1 polymer ?
#
loop_
_entity_poly.entity_id
_entity_poly.type
_entity_poly.pdbx_seq_one_letter_code
_entity_poly.pdbx_strand_id
1 'polypeptide(L)'
;MKNNLNQLIDIFENQIPANKMIGMKVDQISVGKVKVHVPYQEMFIGDYRQGFWHGGILASIADAAGGLAGFTTLTSPEDKINTIDMRIDYLAPAVKSDIFVEVNLIKVGKRILNADVVLYQKDIHNPVAVARCAYSALRN
;
A
#
# COMPACT_ATOMS: atom_id res chain seq x y z
N MET A 1 20.01 11.68 -8.69
CA MET A 1 19.89 11.76 -7.21
C MET A 1 19.12 10.55 -6.74
N LYS A 2 19.71 9.78 -5.85
CA LYS A 2 19.00 8.63 -5.28
C LYS A 2 17.90 9.12 -4.35
N ASN A 3 16.72 8.49 -4.41
CA ASN A 3 15.68 8.76 -3.45
C ASN A 3 16.15 8.49 -2.02
N ASN A 4 15.89 9.44 -1.14
CA ASN A 4 16.10 9.23 0.28
C ASN A 4 14.91 8.43 0.81
N LEU A 5 15.11 7.14 1.07
CA LEU A 5 14.03 6.25 1.53
C LEU A 5 13.45 6.71 2.87
N ASN A 6 14.27 7.26 3.77
CA ASN A 6 13.77 7.80 5.04
C ASN A 6 12.83 8.98 4.82
N GLN A 7 13.13 9.82 3.83
CA GLN A 7 12.25 10.93 3.48
C GLN A 7 10.92 10.44 2.91
N LEU A 8 10.95 9.37 2.10
CA LEU A 8 9.73 8.75 1.59
C LEU A 8 8.86 8.19 2.71
N ILE A 9 9.46 7.60 3.74
CA ILE A 9 8.73 7.10 4.91
C ILE A 9 7.99 8.26 5.59
N ASP A 10 8.67 9.36 5.84
CA ASP A 10 8.06 10.51 6.49
C ASP A 10 6.93 11.10 5.66
N ILE A 11 7.13 11.24 4.35
CA ILE A 11 6.08 11.72 3.45
C ILE A 11 4.87 10.80 3.50
N PHE A 12 5.11 9.49 3.37
CA PHE A 12 4.05 8.49 3.34
C PHE A 12 3.24 8.46 4.64
N GLU A 13 3.91 8.45 5.78
CA GLU A 13 3.25 8.31 7.08
C GLU A 13 2.63 9.61 7.57
N ASN A 14 3.27 10.76 7.31
CA ASN A 14 2.94 12.01 8.00
C ASN A 14 2.44 13.13 7.09
N GLN A 15 2.80 13.14 5.81
CA GLN A 15 2.51 14.26 4.92
C GLN A 15 1.37 13.98 3.94
N ILE A 16 0.96 12.73 3.78
CA ILE A 16 -0.22 12.36 2.99
C ILE A 16 -1.40 12.23 3.96
N PRO A 17 -2.38 13.15 3.92
CA PRO A 17 -3.45 13.18 4.92
C PRO A 17 -4.23 11.88 5.05
N ALA A 18 -4.56 11.23 3.94
CA ALA A 18 -5.30 9.97 3.96
C ALA A 18 -4.52 8.86 4.66
N ASN A 19 -3.21 8.75 4.39
CA ASN A 19 -2.36 7.74 5.01
C ASN A 19 -2.22 7.99 6.52
N LYS A 20 -2.09 9.25 6.90
CA LYS A 20 -2.00 9.64 8.31
C LYS A 20 -3.29 9.31 9.04
N MET A 21 -4.44 9.59 8.44
CA MET A 21 -5.75 9.29 9.03
C MET A 21 -5.92 7.78 9.23
N ILE A 22 -5.51 6.96 8.26
CA ILE A 22 -5.58 5.50 8.36
C ILE A 22 -4.54 4.97 9.36
N GLY A 23 -3.45 5.69 9.56
CA GLY A 23 -2.41 5.28 10.50
C GLY A 23 -1.43 4.28 9.92
N MET A 24 -1.12 4.40 8.63
CA MET A 24 -0.18 3.50 7.96
C MET A 24 1.24 3.71 8.48
N LYS A 25 1.95 2.61 8.75
CA LYS A 25 3.33 2.59 9.21
C LYS A 25 4.19 1.75 8.28
N VAL A 26 5.37 2.26 7.95
CA VAL A 26 6.33 1.54 7.11
C VAL A 26 7.25 0.72 8.00
N ASP A 27 7.24 -0.60 7.84
CA ASP A 27 8.09 -1.52 8.60
C ASP A 27 9.43 -1.77 7.90
N GLN A 28 9.40 -1.93 6.58
CA GLN A 28 10.59 -2.13 5.76
C GLN A 28 10.40 -1.45 4.41
N ILE A 29 11.47 -0.88 3.88
CA ILE A 29 11.46 -0.23 2.57
C ILE A 29 12.80 -0.46 1.87
N SER A 30 12.72 -0.88 0.62
CA SER A 30 13.84 -0.96 -0.31
C SER A 30 13.29 -0.70 -1.71
N VAL A 31 14.16 -0.52 -2.69
CA VAL A 31 13.71 -0.23 -4.05
C VAL A 31 12.84 -1.37 -4.57
N GLY A 32 11.59 -1.07 -4.88
CA GLY A 32 10.62 -2.02 -5.41
C GLY A 32 9.97 -2.95 -4.40
N LYS A 33 10.30 -2.84 -3.10
CA LYS A 33 9.73 -3.69 -2.06
C LYS A 33 9.44 -2.88 -0.81
N VAL A 34 8.22 -2.99 -0.31
CA VAL A 34 7.84 -2.35 0.95
C VAL A 34 7.01 -3.28 1.81
N LYS A 35 7.14 -3.11 3.12
CA LYS A 35 6.25 -3.71 4.11
C LYS A 35 5.65 -2.59 4.94
N VAL A 36 4.32 -2.62 5.04
CA VAL A 36 3.54 -1.61 5.74
C VAL A 36 2.61 -2.35 6.70
N HIS A 37 2.31 -1.74 7.83
CA HIS A 37 1.22 -2.24 8.65
C HIS A 37 0.29 -1.11 9.06
N VAL A 38 -0.93 -1.47 9.39
CA VAL A 38 -1.98 -0.54 9.80
C VAL A 38 -2.58 -1.06 11.10
N PRO A 39 -2.35 -0.37 12.23
CA PRO A 39 -3.00 -0.71 13.48
C PRO A 39 -4.52 -0.64 13.35
N TYR A 40 -5.21 -1.60 13.94
CA TYR A 40 -6.65 -1.66 13.89
C TYR A 40 -7.28 -0.44 14.57
N GLN A 41 -8.35 0.09 13.98
CA GLN A 41 -9.20 1.11 14.57
C GLN A 41 -10.67 0.74 14.38
N GLU A 42 -11.52 1.02 15.38
CA GLU A 42 -12.95 0.72 15.29
C GLU A 42 -13.64 1.37 14.08
N MET A 43 -13.16 2.52 13.63
CA MET A 43 -13.72 3.21 12.46
C MET A 43 -13.50 2.46 11.14
N PHE A 44 -12.66 1.42 11.13
CA PHE A 44 -12.39 0.63 9.92
C PHE A 44 -13.39 -0.49 9.69
N ILE A 45 -14.34 -0.69 10.59
CA ILE A 45 -15.32 -1.76 10.48
C ILE A 45 -16.34 -1.44 9.39
N GLY A 46 -16.53 -2.39 8.47
CA GLY A 46 -17.51 -2.28 7.40
C GLY A 46 -18.78 -3.09 7.66
N ASP A 47 -18.65 -4.20 8.40
CA ASP A 47 -19.80 -5.02 8.80
C ASP A 47 -19.98 -4.89 10.31
N TYR A 48 -20.97 -4.07 10.73
CA TYR A 48 -21.22 -3.80 12.13
C TYR A 48 -21.66 -5.04 12.92
N ARG A 49 -22.19 -6.05 12.24
CA ARG A 49 -22.69 -7.27 12.89
C ARG A 49 -21.58 -8.27 13.17
N GLN A 50 -20.66 -8.45 12.20
CA GLN A 50 -19.59 -9.45 12.30
C GLN A 50 -18.26 -8.84 12.73
N GLY A 51 -18.12 -7.50 12.59
CA GLY A 51 -16.91 -6.81 12.98
C GLY A 51 -15.74 -7.00 12.04
N PHE A 52 -16.00 -7.12 10.73
CA PHE A 52 -14.96 -7.27 9.73
C PHE A 52 -14.53 -5.91 9.17
N TRP A 53 -13.28 -5.81 8.78
CA TRP A 53 -12.74 -4.62 8.13
C TRP A 53 -13.55 -4.27 6.88
N HIS A 54 -13.77 -2.99 6.68
CA HIS A 54 -14.37 -2.44 5.47
C HIS A 54 -13.46 -2.68 4.27
N GLY A 55 -14.00 -3.31 3.20
CA GLY A 55 -13.23 -3.62 1.99
C GLY A 55 -12.61 -2.39 1.33
N GLY A 56 -13.31 -1.25 1.36
CA GLY A 56 -12.78 0.00 0.81
C GLY A 56 -11.56 0.52 1.56
N ILE A 57 -11.47 0.28 2.88
CA ILE A 57 -10.28 0.64 3.66
C ILE A 57 -9.11 -0.27 3.25
N LEU A 58 -9.35 -1.57 3.11
CA LEU A 58 -8.32 -2.50 2.62
C LEU A 58 -7.82 -2.10 1.24
N ALA A 59 -8.73 -1.69 0.34
CA ALA A 59 -8.37 -1.22 -1.00
C ALA A 59 -7.52 0.05 -0.95
N SER A 60 -7.86 0.99 -0.07
CA SER A 60 -7.09 2.22 0.13
C SER A 60 -5.67 1.92 0.62
N ILE A 61 -5.53 0.97 1.54
CA ILE A 61 -4.23 0.53 2.06
C ILE A 61 -3.40 -0.10 0.93
N ALA A 62 -4.01 -0.98 0.14
CA ALA A 62 -3.33 -1.64 -0.98
C ALA A 62 -2.81 -0.64 -2.01
N ASP A 63 -3.64 0.32 -2.38
CA ASP A 63 -3.28 1.37 -3.35
C ASP A 63 -2.13 2.23 -2.85
N ALA A 64 -2.22 2.69 -1.60
CA ALA A 64 -1.18 3.54 -1.00
C ALA A 64 0.16 2.79 -0.87
N ALA A 65 0.13 1.55 -0.39
CA ALA A 65 1.35 0.76 -0.22
C ALA A 65 2.00 0.44 -1.58
N GLY A 66 1.20 0.09 -2.59
CA GLY A 66 1.70 -0.12 -3.95
C GLY A 66 2.33 1.13 -4.52
N GLY A 67 1.70 2.28 -4.30
CA GLY A 67 2.24 3.58 -4.72
C GLY A 67 3.58 3.90 -4.05
N LEU A 68 3.73 3.58 -2.77
CA LEU A 68 5.00 3.77 -2.06
C LEU A 68 6.12 2.96 -2.72
N ALA A 69 5.86 1.69 -3.06
CA ALA A 69 6.83 0.87 -3.77
C ALA A 69 7.23 1.52 -5.10
N GLY A 70 6.26 2.08 -5.82
CA GLY A 70 6.53 2.83 -7.05
C GLY A 70 7.42 4.03 -6.82
N PHE A 71 7.16 4.81 -5.78
CA PHE A 71 7.96 5.99 -5.44
C PHE A 71 9.43 5.65 -5.17
N THR A 72 9.72 4.44 -4.68
CA THR A 72 11.12 4.02 -4.45
C THR A 72 11.95 3.97 -5.72
N THR A 73 11.32 3.90 -6.88
CA THR A 73 12.01 3.82 -8.18
C THR A 73 12.22 5.18 -8.83
N LEU A 74 11.65 6.24 -8.28
CA LEU A 74 11.79 7.58 -8.84
C LEU A 74 13.14 8.18 -8.46
N THR A 75 13.68 9.02 -9.35
CA THR A 75 15.01 9.59 -9.18
C THR A 75 15.02 11.09 -9.05
N SER A 76 13.89 11.74 -9.31
CA SER A 76 13.75 13.20 -9.24
C SER A 76 12.56 13.55 -8.35
N PRO A 77 12.66 14.63 -7.53
CA PRO A 77 11.52 15.08 -6.73
C PRO A 77 10.35 15.61 -7.57
N GLU A 78 10.58 15.85 -8.86
CA GLU A 78 9.55 16.29 -9.79
C GLU A 78 8.80 15.13 -10.44
N ASP A 79 9.31 13.91 -10.30
CA ASP A 79 8.65 12.74 -10.84
C ASP A 79 7.34 12.48 -10.09
N LYS A 80 6.34 12.00 -10.81
CA LYS A 80 5.00 11.80 -10.27
C LYS A 80 4.51 10.38 -10.50
N ILE A 81 3.75 9.87 -9.55
CA ILE A 81 3.05 8.59 -9.67
C ILE A 81 1.57 8.82 -9.46
N ASN A 82 0.77 8.27 -10.35
CA ASN A 82 -0.69 8.29 -10.24
C ASN A 82 -1.24 6.89 -10.50
N THR A 83 -2.21 6.49 -9.71
CA THR A 83 -2.89 5.20 -9.88
C THR A 83 -3.68 5.22 -11.18
N ILE A 84 -3.48 4.20 -12.03
CA ILE A 84 -4.23 4.02 -13.27
C ILE A 84 -5.36 3.01 -13.06
N ASP A 85 -5.03 1.90 -12.39
CA ASP A 85 -5.94 0.79 -12.24
C ASP A 85 -5.53 -0.05 -11.04
N MET A 86 -6.52 -0.67 -10.41
CA MET A 86 -6.28 -1.61 -9.33
C MET A 86 -7.36 -2.69 -9.36
N ARG A 87 -6.92 -3.94 -9.29
CA ARG A 87 -7.81 -5.06 -9.02
C ARG A 87 -7.48 -5.61 -7.65
N ILE A 88 -8.49 -5.77 -6.81
CA ILE A 88 -8.35 -6.40 -5.50
C ILE A 88 -9.30 -7.59 -5.39
N ASP A 89 -8.77 -8.72 -4.94
CA ASP A 89 -9.54 -9.92 -4.65
C ASP A 89 -9.60 -10.09 -3.12
N TYR A 90 -10.81 -10.10 -2.58
CA TYR A 90 -11.04 -10.31 -1.15
C TYR A 90 -11.20 -11.81 -0.92
N LEU A 91 -10.28 -12.41 -0.18
CA LEU A 91 -10.17 -13.87 -0.07
C LEU A 91 -10.73 -14.41 1.25
N ALA A 92 -10.66 -13.62 2.32
CA ALA A 92 -11.12 -14.01 3.64
C ALA A 92 -11.55 -12.78 4.43
N PRO A 93 -12.46 -12.92 5.43
CA PRO A 93 -12.81 -11.81 6.30
C PRO A 93 -11.59 -11.36 7.11
N ALA A 94 -11.38 -10.04 7.20
CA ALA A 94 -10.36 -9.46 8.06
C ALA A 94 -10.99 -9.12 9.40
N VAL A 95 -10.47 -9.71 10.46
CA VAL A 95 -11.00 -9.55 11.83
C VAL A 95 -10.45 -8.31 12.52
N LYS A 96 -10.91 -8.01 13.73
CA LYS A 96 -10.49 -6.84 14.51
C LYS A 96 -9.06 -6.98 15.02
N SER A 97 -8.10 -6.91 14.12
CA SER A 97 -6.66 -6.89 14.40
C SER A 97 -5.95 -6.16 13.29
N ASP A 98 -4.65 -5.91 13.47
CA ASP A 98 -3.86 -5.14 12.53
C ASP A 98 -3.79 -5.80 11.15
N ILE A 99 -3.64 -4.98 10.11
CA ILE A 99 -3.39 -5.44 8.73
C ILE A 99 -1.91 -5.24 8.42
N PHE A 100 -1.29 -6.27 7.86
CA PHE A 100 0.07 -6.25 7.33
C PHE A 100 0.03 -6.33 5.82
N VAL A 101 0.91 -5.58 5.17
CA VAL A 101 0.93 -5.46 3.71
C VAL A 101 2.35 -5.67 3.21
N GLU A 102 2.51 -6.54 2.22
CA GLU A 102 3.78 -6.68 1.51
C GLU A 102 3.57 -6.38 0.04
N VAL A 103 4.44 -5.54 -0.50
CA VAL A 103 4.39 -5.11 -1.89
C VAL A 103 5.69 -5.47 -2.60
N ASN A 104 5.53 -6.02 -3.80
CA ASN A 104 6.64 -6.23 -4.73
C ASN A 104 6.28 -5.62 -6.07
N LEU A 105 7.15 -4.78 -6.63
CA LEU A 105 6.99 -4.33 -8.00
C LEU A 105 7.31 -5.50 -8.93
N ILE A 106 6.39 -5.79 -9.86
CA ILE A 106 6.54 -6.86 -10.83
C ILE A 106 7.27 -6.35 -12.05
N LYS A 107 6.93 -5.13 -12.47
CA LYS A 107 7.53 -4.49 -13.63
C LYS A 107 7.70 -3.01 -13.35
N VAL A 108 8.88 -2.51 -13.65
CA VAL A 108 9.20 -1.09 -13.59
C VAL A 108 9.43 -0.63 -15.01
N GLY A 109 8.35 -0.23 -15.67
CA GLY A 109 8.40 0.31 -17.03
C GLY A 109 8.78 1.78 -17.02
N LYS A 110 9.02 2.32 -18.21
CA LYS A 110 9.35 3.74 -18.38
C LYS A 110 8.18 4.63 -17.98
N ARG A 111 6.94 4.20 -18.25
CA ARG A 111 5.72 4.98 -18.01
C ARG A 111 4.73 4.27 -17.09
N ILE A 112 4.80 2.95 -17.00
CA ILE A 112 3.85 2.14 -16.24
C ILE A 112 4.61 1.26 -15.26
N LEU A 113 4.16 1.28 -14.01
CA LEU A 113 4.64 0.40 -12.95
C LEU A 113 3.53 -0.55 -12.57
N ASN A 114 3.87 -1.80 -12.31
CA ASN A 114 2.91 -2.81 -11.84
C ASN A 114 3.40 -3.37 -10.50
N ALA A 115 2.49 -3.45 -9.55
CA ALA A 115 2.78 -3.93 -8.20
C ALA A 115 1.87 -5.09 -7.83
N ASP A 116 2.43 -6.10 -7.17
CA ASP A 116 1.69 -7.11 -6.43
C ASP A 116 1.61 -6.72 -4.97
N VAL A 117 0.42 -6.81 -4.40
CA VAL A 117 0.15 -6.44 -3.01
C VAL A 117 -0.53 -7.61 -2.31
N VAL A 118 -0.03 -7.98 -1.15
CA VAL A 118 -0.63 -9.02 -0.31
C VAL A 118 -0.98 -8.39 1.04
N LEU A 119 -2.24 -8.52 1.45
CA LEU A 119 -2.73 -8.06 2.75
C LEU A 119 -3.06 -9.27 3.62
N TYR A 120 -2.53 -9.29 4.84
CA TYR A 120 -2.71 -10.42 5.75
C TYR A 120 -2.73 -9.94 7.19
N GLN A 121 -3.15 -10.82 8.12
CA GLN A 121 -3.21 -10.49 9.55
C GLN A 121 -2.24 -11.33 10.37
N LYS A 122 -2.18 -12.65 10.17
CA LYS A 122 -1.29 -13.55 10.92
C LYS A 122 -0.23 -14.19 10.03
N ASP A 123 -0.61 -14.62 8.83
CA ASP A 123 0.23 -15.43 7.96
C ASP A 123 0.04 -14.95 6.51
N ILE A 124 1.15 -14.57 5.89
CA ILE A 124 1.15 -14.12 4.49
C ILE A 124 0.64 -15.20 3.53
N HIS A 125 0.74 -16.48 3.91
CA HIS A 125 0.25 -17.60 3.09
C HIS A 125 -1.27 -17.79 3.19
N ASN A 126 -1.93 -17.08 4.13
CA ASN A 126 -3.39 -17.05 4.28
C ASN A 126 -3.85 -15.60 4.20
N PRO A 127 -3.72 -14.93 3.06
CA PRO A 127 -4.03 -13.51 2.94
C PRO A 127 -5.53 -13.24 3.05
N VAL A 128 -5.88 -12.07 3.56
CA VAL A 128 -7.28 -11.59 3.55
C VAL A 128 -7.63 -10.97 2.20
N ALA A 129 -6.64 -10.43 1.49
CA ALA A 129 -6.83 -9.86 0.16
C ALA A 129 -5.51 -9.85 -0.60
N VAL A 130 -5.60 -9.88 -1.93
CA VAL A 130 -4.46 -9.66 -2.83
C VAL A 130 -4.87 -8.63 -3.87
N ALA A 131 -3.92 -7.80 -4.30
CA ALA A 131 -4.21 -6.77 -5.30
C ALA A 131 -3.11 -6.70 -6.35
N ARG A 132 -3.51 -6.32 -7.55
CA ARG A 132 -2.62 -5.93 -8.63
C ARG A 132 -2.90 -4.46 -8.95
N CYS A 133 -1.87 -3.62 -8.80
CA CYS A 133 -2.00 -2.19 -9.03
C CYS A 133 -1.14 -1.76 -10.20
N ALA A 134 -1.66 -0.83 -10.99
CA ALA A 134 -0.92 -0.21 -12.07
C ALA A 134 -0.86 1.30 -11.83
N TYR A 135 0.34 1.87 -12.00
CA TYR A 135 0.59 3.30 -11.79
C TYR A 135 1.25 3.89 -13.03
N SER A 136 0.87 5.12 -13.35
CA SER A 136 1.64 5.90 -14.34
C SER A 136 2.80 6.58 -13.63
N ALA A 137 3.98 6.53 -14.24
CA ALA A 137 5.15 7.23 -13.76
C ALA A 137 5.49 8.34 -14.77
N LEU A 138 5.41 9.59 -14.32
CA LEU A 138 5.84 10.75 -15.11
C LEU A 138 7.22 11.13 -14.61
N ARG A 139 8.22 10.87 -15.45
CA ARG A 139 9.63 11.10 -15.16
C ARG A 139 10.14 12.30 -15.95
N ASN A 140 10.89 13.13 -15.29
CA ASN A 140 11.58 14.25 -15.92
C ASN A 140 13.01 13.88 -16.27
#